data_0bb7628bb1cac50e83f441cca1061bdd
#
_entry.id   0bb7628bb1cac50e83f441cca1061bdd
#
_cell.length_a   1.000
_cell.length_b   1.000
_cell.length_c   1.000
_cell.angle_alpha   90.00
_cell.angle_beta   90.00
_cell.angle_gamma   90.00
#
_symmetry.space_group_name_H-M   'P 1'
#
loop_
_entity.id
_entity.type
_entity.pdbx_description
1 polymer ?
#
loop_
_entity_poly.entity_id
_entity_poly.type
_entity_poly.pdbx_seq_one_letter_code
_entity_poly.pdbx_strand_id
1 'polypeptide(L)'
;MPIYKAPVDDALFLLNDVFHLDHYGNLPGFSDASPDVVEAVLREAAKFSEEVLTPLNRVGDKEGCKWAADGSVSTPTGFKDAYKQIVEGGWIGISVPAEFRGLGLTAALTEIVNEFFCSANMAFAMYPGLTQGAIAALLMHASGELKTKFLPKMVEGVWTGTMNLTEPHCGTDLGLLRSKATKQADGSYKISGTKIFISAGEHDLSENIIHLVLARIEGAPAGTKGITLFLVPKFLVN
;
A
#
# COMPACT_ATOMS: atom_id res chain seq x y z
N MET A 1 4.93 -15.20 -24.64
CA MET A 1 4.75 -14.72 -23.27
C MET A 1 3.52 -15.43 -22.70
N PRO A 2 3.52 -15.83 -21.44
CA PRO A 2 2.27 -16.23 -20.80
C PRO A 2 1.29 -15.05 -20.89
N ILE A 3 0.08 -15.32 -21.33
CA ILE A 3 -1.01 -14.34 -21.39
C ILE A 3 -1.75 -14.51 -20.08
N TYR A 4 -1.72 -13.46 -19.23
CA TYR A 4 -2.54 -13.45 -18.03
C TYR A 4 -3.99 -13.14 -18.41
N LYS A 5 -4.91 -13.87 -17.80
CA LYS A 5 -6.35 -13.63 -17.84
C LYS A 5 -6.87 -13.65 -16.41
N ALA A 6 -7.47 -12.56 -16.00
CA ALA A 6 -8.05 -12.45 -14.67
C ALA A 6 -9.29 -13.35 -14.56
N PRO A 7 -9.40 -14.19 -13.52
CA PRO A 7 -10.52 -15.13 -13.36
C PRO A 7 -11.79 -14.44 -12.80
N VAL A 8 -12.33 -13.49 -13.55
CA VAL A 8 -13.48 -12.67 -13.10
C VAL A 8 -14.71 -13.53 -12.82
N ASP A 9 -15.01 -14.49 -13.70
CA ASP A 9 -16.22 -15.32 -13.54
C ASP A 9 -16.10 -16.24 -12.32
N ASP A 10 -14.90 -16.77 -12.02
CA ASP A 10 -14.65 -17.55 -10.80
C ASP A 10 -14.78 -16.68 -9.53
N ALA A 11 -14.28 -15.45 -9.59
CA ALA A 11 -14.40 -14.48 -8.49
C ALA A 11 -15.88 -14.12 -8.24
N LEU A 12 -16.64 -13.85 -9.29
CA LEU A 12 -18.07 -13.57 -9.18
C LEU A 12 -18.85 -14.77 -8.64
N PHE A 13 -18.54 -15.99 -9.10
CA PHE A 13 -19.15 -17.22 -8.56
C PHE A 13 -18.84 -17.35 -7.05
N LEU A 14 -17.61 -17.14 -6.62
CA LEU A 14 -17.28 -17.19 -5.20
C LEU A 14 -18.05 -16.14 -4.39
N LEU A 15 -18.09 -14.90 -4.84
CA LEU A 15 -18.77 -13.81 -4.11
C LEU A 15 -20.29 -13.99 -4.05
N ASN A 16 -20.90 -14.37 -5.16
CA ASN A 16 -22.37 -14.41 -5.27
C ASN A 16 -22.95 -15.75 -4.84
N ASP A 17 -22.37 -16.87 -5.30
CA ASP A 17 -23.01 -18.19 -5.15
C ASP A 17 -22.44 -18.98 -3.94
N VAL A 18 -21.20 -18.71 -3.52
CA VAL A 18 -20.57 -19.41 -2.39
C VAL A 18 -20.66 -18.59 -1.11
N PHE A 19 -20.24 -17.32 -1.15
CA PHE A 19 -20.20 -16.46 0.02
C PHE A 19 -21.47 -15.64 0.21
N HIS A 20 -22.34 -15.54 -0.79
CA HIS A 20 -23.59 -14.79 -0.73
C HIS A 20 -23.38 -13.37 -0.22
N LEU A 21 -22.55 -12.59 -0.92
CA LEU A 21 -22.13 -11.25 -0.50
C LEU A 21 -23.31 -10.31 -0.23
N ASP A 22 -24.40 -10.48 -0.95
CA ASP A 22 -25.67 -9.75 -0.79
C ASP A 22 -26.31 -9.93 0.60
N HIS A 23 -26.08 -11.04 1.27
CA HIS A 23 -26.59 -11.29 2.62
C HIS A 23 -25.95 -10.38 3.68
N TYR A 24 -24.84 -9.73 3.38
CA TYR A 24 -24.10 -8.85 4.29
C TYR A 24 -24.42 -7.37 4.08
N GLY A 25 -25.40 -7.01 3.27
CA GLY A 25 -25.75 -5.62 2.96
C GLY A 25 -26.10 -4.73 4.15
N ASN A 26 -26.30 -5.32 5.35
CA ASN A 26 -26.48 -4.59 6.62
C ASN A 26 -25.14 -4.20 7.30
N LEU A 27 -24.01 -4.62 6.77
CA LEU A 27 -22.69 -4.31 7.31
C LEU A 27 -22.04 -3.13 6.56
N PRO A 28 -21.23 -2.30 7.26
CA PRO A 28 -20.50 -1.22 6.62
C PRO A 28 -19.62 -1.73 5.47
N GLY A 29 -19.63 -1.02 4.33
CA GLY A 29 -18.87 -1.36 3.14
C GLY A 29 -19.52 -2.42 2.24
N PHE A 30 -20.59 -3.11 2.70
CA PHE A 30 -21.31 -4.09 1.89
C PHE A 30 -22.59 -3.52 1.26
N SER A 31 -23.21 -2.51 1.89
CA SER A 31 -24.46 -1.90 1.38
C SER A 31 -24.33 -1.35 -0.05
N ASP A 32 -23.15 -0.80 -0.36
CA ASP A 32 -22.86 -0.16 -1.66
C ASP A 32 -22.19 -1.14 -2.65
N ALA A 33 -21.88 -2.36 -2.22
CA ALA A 33 -21.30 -3.42 -3.02
C ALA A 33 -22.40 -4.30 -3.68
N SER A 34 -23.30 -3.67 -4.45
CA SER A 34 -24.30 -4.44 -5.23
C SER A 34 -23.60 -5.36 -6.24
N PRO A 35 -24.25 -6.45 -6.68
CA PRO A 35 -23.68 -7.38 -7.66
C PRO A 35 -23.19 -6.66 -8.92
N ASP A 36 -23.93 -5.68 -9.43
CA ASP A 36 -23.55 -4.90 -10.62
C ASP A 36 -22.30 -4.05 -10.37
N VAL A 37 -22.16 -3.44 -9.19
CA VAL A 37 -20.97 -2.67 -8.79
C VAL A 37 -19.77 -3.59 -8.67
N VAL A 38 -19.93 -4.73 -8.00
CA VAL A 38 -18.86 -5.74 -7.85
C VAL A 38 -18.38 -6.23 -9.21
N GLU A 39 -19.30 -6.61 -10.11
CA GLU A 39 -18.95 -7.04 -11.46
C GLU A 39 -18.21 -5.95 -12.23
N ALA A 40 -18.69 -4.72 -12.21
CA ALA A 40 -18.07 -3.61 -12.91
C ALA A 40 -16.64 -3.36 -12.42
N VAL A 41 -16.42 -3.34 -11.10
CA VAL A 41 -15.09 -3.15 -10.50
C VAL A 41 -14.15 -4.29 -10.90
N LEU A 42 -14.58 -5.55 -10.82
CA LEU A 42 -13.74 -6.70 -11.17
C LEU A 42 -13.41 -6.73 -12.67
N ARG A 43 -14.33 -6.38 -13.55
CA ARG A 43 -14.07 -6.32 -15.00
C ARG A 43 -13.09 -5.21 -15.36
N GLU A 44 -13.19 -4.02 -14.75
CA GLU A 44 -12.22 -2.94 -14.96
C GLU A 44 -10.83 -3.29 -14.36
N ALA A 45 -10.77 -3.90 -13.19
CA ALA A 45 -9.52 -4.40 -12.61
C ALA A 45 -8.87 -5.47 -13.50
N ALA A 46 -9.66 -6.37 -14.06
CA ALA A 46 -9.20 -7.39 -15.01
C ALA A 46 -8.60 -6.74 -16.26
N LYS A 47 -9.31 -5.80 -16.86
CA LYS A 47 -8.85 -5.06 -18.03
C LYS A 47 -7.53 -4.35 -17.77
N PHE A 48 -7.42 -3.61 -16.66
CA PHE A 48 -6.18 -2.94 -16.27
C PHE A 48 -5.03 -3.94 -16.06
N SER A 49 -5.29 -5.06 -15.40
CA SER A 49 -4.32 -6.14 -15.17
C SER A 49 -3.79 -6.74 -16.47
N GLU A 50 -4.71 -7.04 -17.41
CA GLU A 50 -4.40 -7.70 -18.67
C GLU A 50 -3.73 -6.78 -19.67
N GLU A 51 -4.25 -5.56 -19.85
CA GLU A 51 -3.85 -4.64 -20.90
C GLU A 51 -2.68 -3.73 -20.50
N VAL A 52 -2.54 -3.40 -19.20
CA VAL A 52 -1.53 -2.47 -18.70
C VAL A 52 -0.46 -3.17 -17.89
N LEU A 53 -0.83 -3.92 -16.83
CA LEU A 53 0.17 -4.47 -15.90
C LEU A 53 0.93 -5.67 -16.51
N THR A 54 0.25 -6.57 -17.22
CA THR A 54 0.90 -7.76 -17.81
C THR A 54 2.00 -7.40 -18.80
N PRO A 55 1.83 -6.48 -19.76
CA PRO A 55 2.93 -6.05 -20.64
C PRO A 55 4.11 -5.44 -19.89
N LEU A 56 3.84 -4.68 -18.84
CA LEU A 56 4.86 -3.99 -18.03
C LEU A 56 5.69 -4.96 -17.17
N ASN A 57 5.21 -6.16 -16.86
CA ASN A 57 5.97 -7.14 -16.10
C ASN A 57 7.31 -7.46 -16.76
N ARG A 58 7.32 -7.69 -18.07
CA ARG A 58 8.55 -7.94 -18.81
C ARG A 58 9.44 -6.70 -18.95
N VAL A 59 8.85 -5.52 -19.05
CA VAL A 59 9.61 -4.26 -19.10
C VAL A 59 10.34 -4.06 -17.78
N GLY A 60 9.63 -4.22 -16.65
CA GLY A 60 10.20 -4.11 -15.31
C GLY A 60 11.33 -5.11 -15.06
N ASP A 61 11.17 -6.39 -15.48
CA ASP A 61 12.19 -7.43 -15.34
C ASP A 61 13.47 -7.09 -16.13
N LYS A 62 13.34 -6.54 -17.32
CA LYS A 62 14.49 -6.21 -18.17
C LYS A 62 15.22 -4.92 -17.79
N GLU A 63 14.47 -3.88 -17.46
CA GLU A 63 15.04 -2.56 -17.19
C GLU A 63 15.48 -2.40 -15.73
N GLY A 64 14.71 -2.94 -14.78
CA GLY A 64 14.87 -2.71 -13.36
C GLY A 64 14.71 -1.24 -12.97
N CYS A 65 14.76 -0.95 -11.67
CA CYS A 65 14.87 0.41 -11.15
C CYS A 65 16.32 0.92 -11.32
N LYS A 66 16.48 2.21 -11.60
CA LYS A 66 17.79 2.86 -11.75
C LYS A 66 18.03 3.79 -10.57
N TRP A 67 19.07 3.48 -9.81
CA TRP A 67 19.55 4.33 -8.74
C TRP A 67 20.55 5.37 -9.27
N ALA A 68 20.41 6.62 -8.83
CA ALA A 68 21.32 7.70 -9.16
C ALA A 68 22.21 8.09 -7.97
N ALA A 69 23.32 8.78 -8.23
CA ALA A 69 24.31 9.16 -7.22
C ALA A 69 23.76 10.11 -6.13
N ASP A 70 22.69 10.84 -6.43
CA ASP A 70 21.96 11.69 -5.46
C ASP A 70 20.97 10.92 -4.57
N GLY A 71 20.89 9.60 -4.73
CA GLY A 71 19.99 8.73 -3.99
C GLY A 71 18.60 8.56 -4.60
N SER A 72 18.27 9.27 -5.67
CA SER A 72 16.98 9.11 -6.35
C SER A 72 16.89 7.78 -7.08
N VAL A 73 15.68 7.28 -7.25
CA VAL A 73 15.38 6.05 -7.98
C VAL A 73 14.35 6.34 -9.07
N SER A 74 14.67 5.95 -10.31
CA SER A 74 13.73 5.96 -11.43
C SER A 74 13.15 4.58 -11.62
N THR A 75 11.83 4.50 -11.75
CA THR A 75 11.11 3.26 -12.05
C THR A 75 11.21 2.91 -13.55
N PRO A 76 10.94 1.63 -13.94
CA PRO A 76 10.97 1.22 -15.34
C PRO A 76 10.00 2.00 -16.23
N THR A 77 10.27 1.99 -17.53
CA THR A 77 9.42 2.63 -18.55
C THR A 77 7.97 2.16 -18.42
N GLY A 78 7.03 3.11 -18.44
CA GLY A 78 5.58 2.86 -18.34
C GLY A 78 5.03 2.70 -16.92
N PHE A 79 5.88 2.54 -15.90
CA PHE A 79 5.40 2.41 -14.51
C PHE A 79 4.71 3.68 -14.01
N LYS A 80 5.21 4.86 -14.39
CA LYS A 80 4.56 6.14 -14.04
C LYS A 80 3.16 6.28 -14.62
N ASP A 81 2.99 5.92 -15.88
CA ASP A 81 1.70 6.00 -16.55
C ASP A 81 0.71 4.96 -15.98
N ALA A 82 1.19 3.77 -15.65
CA ALA A 82 0.38 2.76 -14.97
C ALA A 82 -0.01 3.21 -13.55
N TYR A 83 0.92 3.82 -12.80
CA TYR A 83 0.62 4.34 -11.47
C TYR A 83 -0.40 5.49 -11.51
N LYS A 84 -0.31 6.37 -12.50
CA LYS A 84 -1.31 7.41 -12.74
C LYS A 84 -2.70 6.82 -12.96
N GLN A 85 -2.82 5.71 -13.70
CA GLN A 85 -4.10 5.00 -13.87
C GLN A 85 -4.59 4.37 -12.56
N ILE A 86 -3.69 3.86 -11.68
CA ILE A 86 -4.05 3.43 -10.32
C ILE A 86 -4.69 4.57 -9.52
N VAL A 87 -4.10 5.75 -9.59
CA VAL A 87 -4.59 6.96 -8.90
C VAL A 87 -5.96 7.39 -9.46
N GLU A 88 -6.05 7.54 -10.78
CA GLU A 88 -7.28 7.97 -11.48
C GLU A 88 -8.44 6.98 -11.28
N GLY A 89 -8.16 5.69 -11.18
CA GLY A 89 -9.15 4.64 -10.92
C GLY A 89 -9.55 4.48 -9.45
N GLY A 90 -8.88 5.17 -8.51
CA GLY A 90 -9.18 5.06 -7.07
C GLY A 90 -8.85 3.70 -6.45
N TRP A 91 -8.00 2.90 -7.10
CA TRP A 91 -7.72 1.52 -6.72
C TRP A 91 -7.08 1.34 -5.33
N ILE A 92 -6.41 2.37 -4.82
CA ILE A 92 -5.79 2.33 -3.49
C ILE A 92 -6.85 2.40 -2.39
N GLY A 93 -7.94 3.14 -2.63
CA GLY A 93 -8.95 3.48 -1.65
C GLY A 93 -10.23 2.65 -1.67
N ILE A 94 -10.29 1.50 -2.35
CA ILE A 94 -11.53 0.70 -2.54
C ILE A 94 -12.27 0.49 -1.22
N SER A 95 -11.60 0.01 -0.17
CA SER A 95 -12.22 -0.29 1.13
C SER A 95 -11.99 0.77 2.20
N VAL A 96 -11.41 1.91 1.84
CA VAL A 96 -11.18 3.01 2.79
C VAL A 96 -12.47 3.83 2.94
N PRO A 97 -12.82 4.26 4.18
CA PRO A 97 -14.01 5.08 4.41
C PRO A 97 -14.02 6.37 3.59
N ALA A 98 -15.21 6.78 3.14
CA ALA A 98 -15.40 7.99 2.32
C ALA A 98 -14.94 9.29 3.01
N GLU A 99 -14.96 9.34 4.35
CA GLU A 99 -14.42 10.48 5.13
C GLU A 99 -12.93 10.74 4.86
N PHE A 100 -12.18 9.71 4.43
CA PHE A 100 -10.78 9.80 4.01
C PHE A 100 -10.61 9.69 2.49
N ARG A 101 -11.68 9.95 1.72
CA ARG A 101 -11.72 9.94 0.25
C ARG A 101 -11.62 8.55 -0.39
N GLY A 102 -11.90 7.49 0.37
CA GLY A 102 -12.04 6.13 -0.16
C GLY A 102 -13.41 5.88 -0.77
N LEU A 103 -13.55 4.72 -1.41
CA LEU A 103 -14.82 4.31 -2.02
C LEU A 103 -15.79 3.67 -1.00
N GLY A 104 -15.31 3.28 0.17
CA GLY A 104 -16.12 2.67 1.24
C GLY A 104 -16.66 1.28 0.93
N LEU A 105 -16.13 0.59 -0.09
CA LEU A 105 -16.55 -0.74 -0.47
C LEU A 105 -15.94 -1.81 0.45
N THR A 106 -16.37 -3.06 0.29
CA THR A 106 -15.88 -4.16 1.13
C THR A 106 -14.39 -4.50 0.86
N ALA A 107 -13.68 -4.88 1.93
CA ALA A 107 -12.29 -5.35 1.83
C ALA A 107 -12.16 -6.62 0.96
N ALA A 108 -13.18 -7.47 0.90
CA ALA A 108 -13.18 -8.64 0.02
C ALA A 108 -12.93 -8.27 -1.45
N LEU A 109 -13.50 -7.15 -1.90
CA LEU A 109 -13.30 -6.66 -3.26
C LEU A 109 -11.87 -6.15 -3.47
N THR A 110 -11.30 -5.46 -2.46
CA THR A 110 -9.90 -5.03 -2.48
C THR A 110 -8.94 -6.21 -2.65
N GLU A 111 -9.17 -7.30 -1.93
CA GLU A 111 -8.29 -8.49 -1.99
C GLU A 111 -8.33 -9.17 -3.35
N ILE A 112 -9.49 -9.28 -3.99
CA ILE A 112 -9.59 -9.85 -5.34
C ILE A 112 -8.90 -8.95 -6.37
N VAL A 113 -9.08 -7.64 -6.29
CA VAL A 113 -8.38 -6.68 -7.16
C VAL A 113 -6.86 -6.79 -6.97
N ASN A 114 -6.39 -6.90 -5.73
CA ASN A 114 -4.97 -7.09 -5.42
C ASN A 114 -4.45 -8.42 -5.98
N GLU A 115 -5.23 -9.50 -5.92
CA GLU A 115 -4.88 -10.78 -6.56
C GLU A 115 -4.66 -10.61 -8.07
N PHE A 116 -5.56 -9.91 -8.76
CA PHE A 116 -5.41 -9.65 -10.19
C PHE A 116 -4.14 -8.84 -10.50
N PHE A 117 -3.89 -7.78 -9.74
CA PHE A 117 -2.71 -6.93 -9.91
C PHE A 117 -1.41 -7.68 -9.63
N CYS A 118 -1.36 -8.43 -8.54
CA CYS A 118 -0.20 -9.23 -8.17
C CYS A 118 0.08 -10.35 -9.20
N SER A 119 -0.96 -11.00 -9.69
CA SER A 119 -0.83 -12.06 -10.70
C SER A 119 -0.36 -11.52 -12.05
N ALA A 120 -0.75 -10.30 -12.41
CA ALA A 120 -0.32 -9.64 -13.64
C ALA A 120 1.10 -9.10 -13.53
N ASN A 121 1.43 -8.40 -12.44
CA ASN A 121 2.73 -7.76 -12.22
C ASN A 121 2.99 -7.50 -10.73
N MET A 122 3.52 -8.50 -10.02
CA MET A 122 3.82 -8.39 -8.60
C MET A 122 4.78 -7.22 -8.29
N ALA A 123 5.81 -7.00 -9.11
CA ALA A 123 6.79 -5.93 -8.87
C ALA A 123 6.14 -4.54 -8.87
N PHE A 124 5.17 -4.31 -9.75
CA PHE A 124 4.37 -3.08 -9.77
C PHE A 124 3.37 -3.03 -8.61
N ALA A 125 2.65 -4.13 -8.34
CA ALA A 125 1.63 -4.21 -7.31
C ALA A 125 2.15 -3.94 -5.89
N MET A 126 3.46 -4.10 -5.66
CA MET A 126 4.10 -3.75 -4.39
C MET A 126 3.94 -2.27 -4.02
N TYR A 127 3.88 -1.32 -4.97
CA TYR A 127 3.73 0.11 -4.68
C TYR A 127 2.35 0.44 -4.08
N PRO A 128 1.22 0.15 -4.75
CA PRO A 128 -0.09 0.36 -4.15
C PRO A 128 -0.35 -0.55 -2.94
N GLY A 129 0.11 -1.80 -2.95
CA GLY A 129 -0.11 -2.76 -1.86
C GLY A 129 0.53 -2.32 -0.54
N LEU A 130 1.77 -1.82 -0.55
CA LEU A 130 2.40 -1.27 0.65
C LEU A 130 1.71 0.01 1.13
N THR A 131 1.22 0.83 0.21
CA THR A 131 0.44 2.02 0.54
C THR A 131 -0.86 1.64 1.23
N GLN A 132 -1.58 0.63 0.74
CA GLN A 132 -2.79 0.09 1.38
C GLN A 132 -2.49 -0.45 2.80
N GLY A 133 -1.39 -1.18 2.97
CA GLY A 133 -0.95 -1.65 4.29
C GLY A 133 -0.66 -0.51 5.27
N ALA A 134 -0.01 0.56 4.80
CA ALA A 134 0.24 1.74 5.61
C ALA A 134 -1.06 2.49 5.96
N ILE A 135 -2.00 2.63 5.02
CA ILE A 135 -3.33 3.20 5.25
C ILE A 135 -4.07 2.39 6.31
N ALA A 136 -4.10 1.06 6.21
CA ALA A 136 -4.75 0.20 7.19
C ALA A 136 -4.18 0.38 8.61
N ALA A 137 -2.86 0.45 8.73
CA ALA A 137 -2.21 0.71 10.02
C ALA A 137 -2.58 2.09 10.60
N LEU A 138 -2.65 3.12 9.77
CA LEU A 138 -3.06 4.46 10.20
C LEU A 138 -4.55 4.49 10.59
N LEU A 139 -5.43 3.86 9.83
CA LEU A 139 -6.86 3.76 10.15
C LEU A 139 -7.09 3.10 11.50
N MET A 140 -6.32 2.06 11.84
CA MET A 140 -6.50 1.34 13.09
C MET A 140 -5.87 2.03 14.30
N HIS A 141 -4.70 2.66 14.14
CA HIS A 141 -3.84 3.00 15.27
C HIS A 141 -3.46 4.49 15.39
N ALA A 142 -3.61 5.28 14.32
CA ALA A 142 -3.22 6.68 14.36
C ALA A 142 -4.23 7.56 15.12
N SER A 143 -3.76 8.69 15.66
CA SER A 143 -4.64 9.73 16.21
C SER A 143 -5.52 10.34 15.11
N GLY A 144 -6.64 10.97 15.49
CA GLY A 144 -7.51 11.67 14.54
C GLY A 144 -6.76 12.75 13.74
N GLU A 145 -5.84 13.46 14.37
CA GLU A 145 -4.99 14.46 13.73
C GLU A 145 -4.13 13.87 12.63
N LEU A 146 -3.43 12.75 12.91
CA LEU A 146 -2.60 12.05 11.93
C LEU A 146 -3.44 11.47 10.79
N LYS A 147 -4.60 10.91 11.10
CA LYS A 147 -5.53 10.40 10.08
C LYS A 147 -5.95 11.52 9.11
N THR A 148 -6.41 12.63 9.65
CA THR A 148 -6.84 13.78 8.83
C THR A 148 -5.71 14.36 7.99
N LYS A 149 -4.49 14.38 8.53
CA LYS A 149 -3.33 14.96 7.85
C LYS A 149 -2.80 14.06 6.71
N PHE A 150 -2.76 12.75 6.90
CA PHE A 150 -2.04 11.84 6.00
C PHE A 150 -2.97 11.00 5.11
N LEU A 151 -4.06 10.46 5.65
CA LEU A 151 -4.89 9.51 4.91
C LEU A 151 -5.44 10.05 3.58
N PRO A 152 -6.00 11.26 3.49
CA PRO A 152 -6.60 11.71 2.23
C PRO A 152 -5.64 11.61 1.03
N LYS A 153 -4.41 12.13 1.17
CA LYS A 153 -3.42 12.08 0.09
C LYS A 153 -2.84 10.69 -0.17
N MET A 154 -2.79 9.84 0.84
CA MET A 154 -2.38 8.43 0.67
C MET A 154 -3.45 7.63 -0.05
N VAL A 155 -4.72 7.84 0.28
CA VAL A 155 -5.87 7.17 -0.34
C VAL A 155 -6.02 7.59 -1.81
N GLU A 156 -5.81 8.88 -2.11
CA GLU A 156 -5.75 9.40 -3.48
C GLU A 156 -4.50 8.92 -4.25
N GLY A 157 -3.52 8.27 -3.60
CA GLY A 157 -2.28 7.83 -4.23
C GLY A 157 -1.27 8.94 -4.53
N VAL A 158 -1.56 10.18 -4.15
CA VAL A 158 -0.62 11.32 -4.26
C VAL A 158 0.62 11.09 -3.40
N TRP A 159 0.44 10.43 -2.27
CA TRP A 159 1.51 9.94 -1.39
C TRP A 159 1.44 8.43 -1.27
N THR A 160 2.60 7.78 -1.36
CA THR A 160 2.72 6.34 -1.13
C THR A 160 3.09 6.03 0.32
N GLY A 161 2.97 4.76 0.69
CA GLY A 161 3.35 4.26 2.00
C GLY A 161 4.35 3.11 1.91
N THR A 162 5.15 2.95 2.96
CA THR A 162 6.07 1.82 3.12
C THR A 162 6.08 1.30 4.54
N MET A 163 6.60 0.08 4.73
CA MET A 163 6.85 -0.49 6.04
C MET A 163 8.34 -0.81 6.22
N ASN A 164 8.99 -0.15 7.18
CA ASN A 164 10.43 -0.22 7.39
C ASN A 164 10.74 -1.04 8.66
N LEU A 165 10.93 -2.34 8.48
CA LEU A 165 11.17 -3.32 9.54
C LEU A 165 12.64 -3.69 9.64
N THR A 166 13.18 -4.28 8.56
CA THR A 166 14.44 -5.00 8.48
C THR A 166 15.65 -4.09 8.68
N GLU A 167 16.60 -4.58 9.45
CA GLU A 167 17.92 -3.98 9.65
C GLU A 167 19.01 -4.95 9.19
N PRO A 168 20.27 -4.51 8.98
CA PRO A 168 21.33 -5.39 8.47
C PRO A 168 21.57 -6.67 9.27
N HIS A 169 21.19 -6.71 10.54
CA HIS A 169 21.40 -7.82 11.46
C HIS A 169 20.10 -8.49 11.93
N CYS A 170 18.93 -7.99 11.55
CA CYS A 170 17.64 -8.61 11.91
C CYS A 170 16.54 -8.30 10.88
N GLY A 171 15.70 -9.28 10.65
CA GLY A 171 14.52 -9.18 9.78
C GLY A 171 13.39 -10.03 10.36
N THR A 172 13.58 -11.35 10.42
CA THR A 172 12.62 -12.27 11.04
C THR A 172 12.53 -12.04 12.56
N ASP A 173 13.66 -11.95 13.25
CA ASP A 173 13.70 -11.63 14.68
C ASP A 173 13.81 -10.12 14.90
N LEU A 174 12.67 -9.44 14.88
CA LEU A 174 12.59 -8.00 15.17
C LEU A 174 12.93 -7.67 16.64
N GLY A 175 12.98 -8.64 17.52
CA GLY A 175 13.43 -8.46 18.89
C GLY A 175 14.84 -7.87 19.00
N LEU A 176 15.67 -8.09 17.97
CA LEU A 176 17.05 -7.59 17.86
C LEU A 176 17.16 -6.17 17.27
N LEU A 177 16.08 -5.53 16.87
CA LEU A 177 16.03 -4.21 16.26
C LEU A 177 16.79 -3.15 17.10
N ARG A 178 17.64 -2.35 16.46
CA ARG A 178 18.53 -1.36 17.06
C ARG A 178 18.22 0.10 16.71
N SER A 179 17.40 0.37 15.69
CA SER A 179 16.97 1.74 15.37
C SER A 179 16.38 2.41 16.61
N LYS A 180 16.76 3.65 16.88
CA LYS A 180 16.38 4.42 18.08
C LYS A 180 15.52 5.60 17.72
N ALA A 181 14.59 5.93 18.61
CA ALA A 181 13.75 7.12 18.55
C ALA A 181 13.96 7.96 19.81
N THR A 182 14.51 9.15 19.63
CA THR A 182 14.77 10.10 20.72
C THR A 182 13.71 11.19 20.72
N LYS A 183 12.97 11.33 21.81
CA LYS A 183 11.91 12.34 21.96
C LYS A 183 12.49 13.74 21.92
N GLN A 184 11.82 14.65 21.21
CA GLN A 184 12.15 16.04 21.08
C GLN A 184 11.24 16.91 21.97
N ALA A 185 11.63 18.18 22.19
CA ALA A 185 10.90 19.11 23.05
C ALA A 185 9.49 19.45 22.51
N ASP A 186 9.29 19.39 21.19
CA ASP A 186 8.02 19.62 20.50
C ASP A 186 7.09 18.40 20.48
N GLY A 187 7.50 17.29 21.09
CA GLY A 187 6.74 16.04 21.12
C GLY A 187 7.03 15.12 19.92
N SER A 188 7.79 15.56 18.92
CA SER A 188 8.24 14.73 17.82
C SER A 188 9.36 13.77 18.24
N TYR A 189 9.80 12.92 17.33
CA TYR A 189 10.92 11.99 17.57
C TYR A 189 11.95 12.09 16.46
N LYS A 190 13.22 12.12 16.84
CA LYS A 190 14.34 11.95 15.91
C LYS A 190 14.72 10.48 15.86
N ILE A 191 14.62 9.88 14.66
CA ILE A 191 14.94 8.46 14.44
C ILE A 191 16.35 8.34 13.87
N SER A 192 17.12 7.38 14.40
CA SER A 192 18.45 7.04 13.92
C SER A 192 18.60 5.52 13.80
N GLY A 193 19.25 5.07 12.73
CA GLY A 193 19.46 3.67 12.41
C GLY A 193 19.50 3.45 10.90
N THR A 194 19.63 2.20 10.49
CA THR A 194 19.66 1.81 9.08
C THR A 194 18.65 0.71 8.84
N LYS A 195 17.74 0.94 7.92
CA LYS A 195 16.79 -0.05 7.40
C LYS A 195 17.28 -0.53 6.04
N ILE A 196 17.08 -1.81 5.74
CA ILE A 196 17.47 -2.42 4.45
C ILE A 196 16.30 -3.18 3.84
N PHE A 197 16.36 -3.43 2.54
CA PHE A 197 15.35 -4.18 1.79
C PHE A 197 13.94 -3.60 1.92
N ILE A 198 13.83 -2.26 1.88
CA ILE A 198 12.55 -1.59 1.96
C ILE A 198 11.93 -1.50 0.56
N SER A 199 10.93 -2.35 0.32
CA SER A 199 10.17 -2.31 -0.93
C SER A 199 9.52 -0.94 -1.09
N ALA A 200 9.62 -0.36 -2.30
CA ALA A 200 9.15 0.99 -2.60
C ALA A 200 9.70 2.09 -1.65
N GLY A 201 10.88 1.87 -1.05
CA GLY A 201 11.50 2.80 -0.12
C GLY A 201 11.95 4.12 -0.75
N GLU A 202 12.24 4.11 -2.05
CA GLU A 202 12.51 5.27 -2.88
C GLU A 202 12.02 5.01 -4.30
N HIS A 203 11.33 5.97 -4.89
CA HIS A 203 10.83 5.91 -6.26
C HIS A 203 10.32 7.28 -6.75
N ASP A 204 9.99 7.36 -8.03
CA ASP A 204 9.54 8.57 -8.72
C ASP A 204 8.06 8.55 -9.13
N LEU A 205 7.21 7.76 -8.43
CA LEU A 205 5.79 7.58 -8.75
C LEU A 205 4.88 8.56 -8.00
N SER A 206 5.30 9.09 -6.86
CA SER A 206 4.47 9.93 -5.98
C SER A 206 5.22 11.17 -5.49
N GLU A 207 4.47 12.17 -5.00
CA GLU A 207 5.04 13.42 -4.47
C GLU A 207 5.76 13.23 -3.13
N ASN A 208 5.33 12.27 -2.33
CA ASN A 208 5.89 11.96 -1.02
C ASN A 208 5.78 10.46 -0.72
N ILE A 209 6.65 9.97 0.16
CA ILE A 209 6.60 8.60 0.67
C ILE A 209 6.45 8.67 2.18
N ILE A 210 5.42 8.03 2.71
CA ILE A 210 5.13 7.98 4.13
C ILE A 210 5.65 6.65 4.68
N HIS A 211 6.82 6.71 5.31
CA HIS A 211 7.46 5.54 5.88
C HIS A 211 6.87 5.21 7.26
N LEU A 212 6.37 4.00 7.44
CA LEU A 212 6.08 3.45 8.75
C LEU A 212 7.33 2.74 9.27
N VAL A 213 7.99 3.33 10.25
CA VAL A 213 9.33 2.90 10.71
C VAL A 213 9.26 2.29 12.10
N LEU A 214 9.75 1.06 12.27
CA LEU A 214 9.93 0.46 13.57
C LEU A 214 11.23 0.95 14.22
N ALA A 215 11.12 1.49 15.43
CA ALA A 215 12.27 1.92 16.24
C ALA A 215 11.97 1.75 17.73
N ARG A 216 13.00 1.86 18.57
CA ARG A 216 12.88 1.81 20.03
C ARG A 216 12.97 3.21 20.62
N ILE A 217 12.01 3.57 21.45
CA ILE A 217 12.12 4.75 22.30
C ILE A 217 13.20 4.47 23.36
N GLU A 218 14.00 5.47 23.69
CA GLU A 218 15.03 5.36 24.72
C GLU A 218 14.41 4.93 26.07
N GLY A 219 14.99 3.91 26.69
CA GLY A 219 14.46 3.31 27.93
C GLY A 219 13.35 2.26 27.74
N ALA A 220 12.92 2.01 26.51
CA ALA A 220 11.94 0.96 26.23
C ALA A 220 12.50 -0.45 26.53
N PRO A 221 11.65 -1.42 26.94
CA PRO A 221 12.07 -2.77 27.26
C PRO A 221 12.73 -3.46 26.06
N ALA A 222 13.60 -4.45 26.33
CA ALA A 222 14.17 -5.30 25.29
C ALA A 222 13.12 -6.18 24.60
N GLY A 223 13.46 -6.72 23.45
CA GLY A 223 12.56 -7.61 22.68
C GLY A 223 11.48 -6.85 21.93
N THR A 224 10.46 -7.56 21.46
CA THR A 224 9.39 -6.99 20.62
C THR A 224 8.49 -6.00 21.37
N LYS A 225 8.34 -6.15 22.68
CA LYS A 225 7.52 -5.26 23.52
C LYS A 225 8.02 -3.82 23.61
N GLY A 226 9.28 -3.57 23.29
CA GLY A 226 9.87 -2.22 23.28
C GLY A 226 9.88 -1.56 21.89
N ILE A 227 9.27 -2.15 20.89
CA ILE A 227 9.20 -1.61 19.54
C ILE A 227 7.99 -0.69 19.42
N THR A 228 8.21 0.47 18.80
CA THR A 228 7.16 1.44 18.49
C THR A 228 7.17 1.73 16.99
N LEU A 229 6.00 1.94 16.42
CA LEU A 229 5.82 2.34 15.02
C LEU A 229 5.78 3.87 14.92
N PHE A 230 6.60 4.41 14.03
CA PHE A 230 6.69 5.85 13.76
C PHE A 230 6.27 6.16 12.32
N LEU A 231 5.55 7.25 12.16
CA LEU A 231 5.21 7.81 10.86
C LEU A 231 6.28 8.83 10.49
N VAL A 232 7.00 8.56 9.39
CA VAL A 232 8.14 9.37 8.94
C VAL A 232 7.95 9.73 7.47
N PRO A 233 7.47 10.92 7.14
CA PRO A 233 7.39 11.34 5.75
C PRO A 233 8.78 11.62 5.16
N LYS A 234 9.00 11.26 3.89
CA LYS A 234 10.22 11.59 3.15
C LYS A 234 10.44 13.11 3.11
N PHE A 235 9.38 13.85 2.82
CA PHE A 235 9.33 15.31 2.91
C PHE A 235 8.38 15.73 4.02
N LEU A 236 8.86 16.61 4.91
CA LEU A 236 8.04 17.08 6.03
C LEU A 236 6.75 17.73 5.53
N VAL A 237 5.66 17.44 6.22
CA VAL A 237 4.32 17.98 5.91
C VAL A 237 3.98 19.02 6.99
N ASN A 238 3.80 20.26 6.55
CA ASN A 238 3.41 21.39 7.41
C ASN A 238 1.90 21.41 7.63
#